data_2aad44188496155f6acae0a3752a4190
#
_entry.id   2aad44188496155f6acae0a3752a4190
#
_cell.length_a   1.000
_cell.length_b   1.000
_cell.length_c   1.000
_cell.angle_alpha   90.00
_cell.angle_beta   90.00
_cell.angle_gamma   90.00
#
_symmetry.space_group_name_H-M   'P 1'
#
loop_
_entity.id
_entity.type
_entity.pdbx_description
1 polymer ?
#
loop_
_entity_poly.entity_id
_entity_poly.type
_entity_poly.pdbx_seq_one_letter_code
_entity_poly.pdbx_strand_id
1 'polypeptide(L)'
;MDGEKAGLSKGSFITLHGETRYGESANSLTGALMPVNLMLAVPQPNGSITALTGVKFTQFLSEKSMVYAGKINTLDDFKQPITGAGTLNGFQNTALMFNPIYARTVPYSTFGAGFAYLENMEPLFAAAVFDTNNTPTVSGFDTFFDNGATVFAQLNLQTSFFGLPGHQGVSGTYSSGTYPDISPTAYFDPGQGLVIVSTPQSGSWCLAYNFDQAVYVSQDDPQRKWGIFSNLGIADNNPSPINWFASAGISGNSPFSVRKADTFGVGYFYVGVSDPLKSLAPNLLPLQNENGVELYYNVQATPWCQITPDLQVIDPFRERADSSLLFGLRAKIDF
;
A
#
# COMPACT_ATOMS: atom_id res chain seq x y z
N MET A 1 4.11 20.21 9.94
CA MET A 1 4.18 21.57 10.54
C MET A 1 3.01 21.71 11.49
N ASP A 2 3.28 22.11 12.72
CA ASP A 2 2.25 22.41 13.73
C ASP A 2 1.56 23.73 13.35
N GLY A 3 0.27 23.70 13.08
CA GLY A 3 -0.49 24.86 12.62
C GLY A 3 -0.69 25.91 13.70
N GLU A 4 -0.82 25.53 14.98
CA GLU A 4 -0.92 26.48 16.09
C GLU A 4 0.32 27.37 16.16
N LYS A 5 1.53 26.80 15.99
CA LYS A 5 2.78 27.56 15.89
C LYS A 5 2.87 28.44 14.65
N ALA A 6 2.11 28.11 13.61
CA ALA A 6 1.99 28.91 12.38
C ALA A 6 0.84 29.94 12.42
N GLY A 7 0.17 30.11 13.56
CA GLY A 7 -0.94 31.07 13.73
C GLY A 7 -2.30 30.54 13.28
N LEU A 8 -2.41 29.25 13.02
CA LEU A 8 -3.70 28.59 12.72
C LEU A 8 -4.39 28.12 14.02
N SER A 9 -5.52 27.45 13.89
CA SER A 9 -6.29 26.92 15.02
C SER A 9 -5.52 25.84 15.78
N LYS A 10 -5.80 25.73 17.08
CA LYS A 10 -5.25 24.63 17.92
C LYS A 10 -5.65 23.27 17.34
N GLY A 11 -4.70 22.33 17.33
CA GLY A 11 -4.91 20.99 16.80
C GLY A 11 -4.90 20.91 15.25
N SER A 12 -4.44 21.96 14.58
CA SER A 12 -4.24 21.95 13.13
C SER A 12 -2.81 21.56 12.76
N PHE A 13 -2.67 20.82 11.65
CA PHE A 13 -1.39 20.37 11.11
C PHE A 13 -1.37 20.51 9.59
N ILE A 14 -0.23 20.90 9.05
CA ILE A 14 0.05 20.86 7.62
C ILE A 14 1.17 19.85 7.37
N THR A 15 0.90 18.84 6.56
CA THR A 15 1.87 17.85 6.11
C THR A 15 2.24 18.14 4.66
N LEU A 16 3.54 18.22 4.38
CA LEU A 16 4.08 18.33 3.04
C LEU A 16 4.91 17.07 2.76
N HIS A 17 4.63 16.41 1.65
CA HIS A 17 5.39 15.24 1.20
C HIS A 17 6.01 15.52 -0.16
N GLY A 18 7.33 15.69 -0.18
CA GLY A 18 8.12 15.82 -1.39
C GLY A 18 9.04 14.62 -1.55
N GLU A 19 9.18 14.13 -2.77
CA GLU A 19 9.99 12.97 -3.10
C GLU A 19 10.93 13.27 -4.24
N THR A 20 12.16 12.78 -4.13
CA THR A 20 13.11 12.72 -5.24
C THR A 20 13.48 11.26 -5.46
N ARG A 21 13.22 10.78 -6.66
CA ARG A 21 13.55 9.43 -7.08
C ARG A 21 14.49 9.46 -8.27
N TYR A 22 15.40 8.48 -8.31
CA TYR A 22 16.28 8.22 -9.45
C TYR A 22 16.60 6.71 -9.52
N GLY A 23 16.99 6.25 -10.71
CA GLY A 23 17.30 4.84 -10.98
C GLY A 23 16.16 4.08 -11.65
N GLU A 24 16.33 2.76 -11.78
CA GLU A 24 15.42 1.85 -12.47
C GLU A 24 14.77 0.88 -11.49
N SER A 25 13.49 0.57 -11.71
CA SER A 25 12.79 -0.43 -10.91
C SER A 25 13.21 -1.84 -11.33
N ALA A 26 13.52 -2.70 -10.35
CA ALA A 26 13.85 -4.10 -10.60
C ALA A 26 12.65 -4.94 -11.10
N ASN A 27 11.42 -4.42 -11.04
CA ASN A 27 10.21 -5.13 -11.50
C ASN A 27 10.27 -5.57 -12.96
N SER A 28 10.88 -4.76 -13.85
CA SER A 28 11.02 -5.12 -15.26
C SER A 28 11.88 -6.38 -15.48
N LEU A 29 12.77 -6.68 -14.53
CA LEU A 29 13.69 -7.83 -14.58
C LEU A 29 13.06 -9.09 -13.98
N THR A 30 12.18 -8.95 -13.00
CA THR A 30 11.57 -10.07 -12.27
C THR A 30 10.34 -10.65 -12.95
N GLY A 31 9.68 -9.87 -13.80
CA GLY A 31 8.36 -10.23 -14.33
C GLY A 31 7.25 -10.21 -13.29
N ALA A 32 7.48 -9.63 -12.11
CA ALA A 32 6.51 -9.51 -11.03
C ALA A 32 5.44 -8.46 -11.35
N LEU A 33 4.21 -8.71 -10.88
CA LEU A 33 3.10 -7.76 -10.90
C LEU A 33 3.27 -6.76 -9.75
N MET A 34 3.56 -7.26 -8.55
CA MET A 34 3.76 -6.41 -7.38
C MET A 34 5.15 -5.76 -7.41
N PRO A 35 5.24 -4.44 -7.20
CA PRO A 35 6.53 -3.79 -7.00
C PRO A 35 7.33 -4.44 -5.86
N VAL A 36 8.51 -4.95 -6.20
CA VAL A 36 9.44 -5.59 -5.24
C VAL A 36 9.99 -4.58 -4.23
N ASN A 37 9.96 -3.30 -4.58
CA ASN A 37 10.22 -2.19 -3.68
C ASN A 37 9.30 -1.03 -4.07
N LEU A 38 8.27 -0.77 -3.25
CA LEU A 38 7.28 0.25 -3.53
C LEU A 38 7.92 1.64 -3.69
N MET A 39 8.89 1.98 -2.85
CA MET A 39 9.56 3.29 -2.90
C MET A 39 10.37 3.51 -4.18
N LEU A 40 10.72 2.45 -4.91
CA LEU A 40 11.33 2.54 -6.25
C LEU A 40 10.28 2.54 -7.38
N ALA A 41 9.01 2.29 -7.08
CA ALA A 41 7.94 2.31 -8.08
C ALA A 41 7.19 3.65 -8.12
N VAL A 42 7.26 4.44 -7.05
CA VAL A 42 6.56 5.72 -6.94
C VAL A 42 7.58 6.89 -6.86
N PRO A 43 7.22 8.09 -7.30
CA PRO A 43 5.99 8.51 -7.98
C PRO A 43 5.86 8.01 -9.43
N GLN A 44 6.93 7.44 -9.98
CA GLN A 44 6.96 6.77 -11.29
C GLN A 44 8.04 5.68 -11.29
N PRO A 45 7.91 4.61 -12.09
CA PRO A 45 8.78 3.42 -11.95
C PRO A 45 10.20 3.57 -12.49
N ASN A 46 10.51 4.50 -13.38
CA ASN A 46 11.82 4.64 -14.00
C ASN A 46 12.23 6.10 -14.18
N GLY A 47 13.56 6.35 -14.30
CA GLY A 47 14.14 7.66 -14.52
C GLY A 47 14.30 8.50 -13.26
N SER A 48 14.49 9.81 -13.43
CA SER A 48 14.68 10.77 -12.33
C SER A 48 13.53 11.76 -12.28
N ILE A 49 12.97 11.97 -11.09
CA ILE A 49 11.90 12.94 -10.87
C ILE A 49 11.94 13.47 -9.45
N THR A 50 11.57 14.76 -9.30
CA THR A 50 11.23 15.37 -8.01
C THR A 50 9.78 15.82 -8.07
N ALA A 51 8.97 15.40 -7.10
CA ALA A 51 7.53 15.64 -7.07
C ALA A 51 7.06 16.02 -5.67
N LEU A 52 6.03 16.89 -5.60
CA LEU A 52 5.29 17.19 -4.39
C LEU A 52 4.03 16.29 -4.41
N THR A 53 4.11 15.15 -3.75
CA THR A 53 3.06 14.11 -3.78
C THR A 53 1.99 14.30 -2.72
N GLY A 54 2.24 15.14 -1.70
CA GLY A 54 1.26 15.42 -0.65
C GLY A 54 1.32 16.86 -0.12
N VAL A 55 0.15 17.47 0.02
CA VAL A 55 -0.10 18.74 0.74
C VAL A 55 -1.41 18.54 1.50
N LYS A 56 -1.33 18.01 2.73
CA LYS A 56 -2.48 17.63 3.54
C LYS A 56 -2.65 18.58 4.72
N PHE A 57 -3.83 19.14 4.86
CA PHE A 57 -4.28 19.83 6.07
C PHE A 57 -5.05 18.85 6.95
N THR A 58 -4.72 18.80 8.23
CA THR A 58 -5.41 17.97 9.24
C THR A 58 -5.84 18.86 10.40
N GLN A 59 -7.09 18.71 10.84
CA GLN A 59 -7.65 19.40 12.02
C GLN A 59 -8.18 18.37 13.00
N PHE A 60 -7.62 18.31 14.19
CA PHE A 60 -8.25 17.63 15.32
C PHE A 60 -9.41 18.46 15.84
N LEU A 61 -10.61 17.90 15.83
CA LEU A 61 -11.83 18.49 16.35
C LEU A 61 -11.96 18.22 17.86
N SER A 62 -11.39 17.10 18.31
CA SER A 62 -11.30 16.68 19.70
C SER A 62 -10.14 15.68 19.85
N GLU A 63 -9.92 15.17 21.06
CA GLU A 63 -8.98 14.07 21.31
C GLU A 63 -9.37 12.75 20.58
N LYS A 64 -10.63 12.64 20.17
CA LYS A 64 -11.20 11.43 19.55
C LYS A 64 -11.63 11.60 18.09
N SER A 65 -11.46 12.78 17.49
CA SER A 65 -11.92 12.99 16.13
C SER A 65 -11.06 13.98 15.38
N MET A 66 -10.80 13.67 14.11
CA MET A 66 -10.09 14.56 13.20
C MET A 66 -10.70 14.53 11.80
N VAL A 67 -10.50 15.62 11.09
CA VAL A 67 -10.77 15.75 9.65
C VAL A 67 -9.49 16.11 8.92
N TYR A 68 -9.41 15.75 7.66
CA TYR A 68 -8.28 16.12 6.82
C TYR A 68 -8.75 16.36 5.38
N ALA A 69 -8.03 17.21 4.66
CA ALA A 69 -8.27 17.48 3.25
C ALA A 69 -6.99 17.98 2.55
N GLY A 70 -6.96 17.83 1.23
CA GLY A 70 -5.89 18.35 0.39
C GLY A 70 -5.46 17.38 -0.70
N LYS A 71 -4.26 17.56 -1.21
CA LYS A 71 -3.57 16.56 -2.01
C LYS A 71 -2.92 15.55 -1.05
N ILE A 72 -3.37 14.31 -1.13
CA ILE A 72 -3.03 13.27 -0.16
C ILE A 72 -2.11 12.26 -0.82
N ASN A 73 -0.91 12.07 -0.27
CA ASN A 73 -0.14 10.86 -0.49
C ASN A 73 -0.76 9.77 0.40
N THR A 74 -1.41 8.79 -0.21
CA THR A 74 -2.21 7.79 0.52
C THR A 74 -1.36 6.79 1.31
N LEU A 75 -0.02 6.83 1.16
CA LEU A 75 0.92 6.01 1.93
C LEU A 75 1.42 6.70 3.21
N ASP A 76 1.17 8.01 3.40
CA ASP A 76 1.70 8.77 4.55
C ASP A 76 1.22 8.23 5.90
N ASP A 77 -0.04 7.84 5.98
CA ASP A 77 -0.67 7.38 7.22
C ASP A 77 -0.63 5.84 7.36
N PHE A 78 0.02 5.16 6.41
CA PHE A 78 0.10 3.71 6.40
C PHE A 78 1.09 3.20 7.46
N LYS A 79 0.68 2.16 8.20
CA LYS A 79 1.51 1.48 9.18
C LYS A 79 1.45 -0.03 8.98
N GLN A 80 2.61 -0.66 8.98
CA GLN A 80 2.71 -2.11 8.92
C GLN A 80 2.26 -2.74 10.24
N PRO A 81 1.64 -3.92 10.18
CA PRO A 81 1.17 -4.63 11.37
C PRO A 81 2.29 -4.88 12.38
N ILE A 82 1.93 -5.00 13.66
CA ILE A 82 2.80 -5.29 14.80
C ILE A 82 3.88 -4.24 15.06
N THR A 83 4.75 -3.98 14.09
CA THR A 83 5.85 -3.01 14.25
C THR A 83 5.37 -1.58 14.29
N GLY A 84 4.20 -1.29 13.71
CA GLY A 84 3.75 0.08 13.45
C GLY A 84 4.70 0.84 12.50
N ALA A 85 5.64 0.13 11.85
CA ALA A 85 6.57 0.73 10.91
C ALA A 85 5.80 1.34 9.73
N GLY A 86 6.19 2.54 9.33
CA GLY A 86 5.73 3.13 8.07
C GLY A 86 6.40 2.46 6.87
N THR A 87 6.22 3.06 5.71
CA THR A 87 6.74 2.55 4.42
C THR A 87 8.27 2.41 4.36
N LEU A 88 9.00 3.06 5.28
CA LEU A 88 10.46 3.19 5.20
C LEU A 88 11.25 2.25 6.11
N ASN A 89 10.65 1.44 6.95
CA ASN A 89 11.39 0.61 7.92
C ASN A 89 10.83 -0.79 8.20
N GLY A 90 10.01 -1.32 7.31
CA GLY A 90 9.51 -2.69 7.37
C GLY A 90 9.73 -3.41 6.04
N PHE A 91 8.78 -4.24 5.65
CA PHE A 91 8.75 -4.87 4.34
C PHE A 91 8.88 -3.85 3.21
N GLN A 92 9.50 -4.26 2.10
CA GLN A 92 9.70 -3.44 0.91
C GLN A 92 8.76 -3.84 -0.23
N ASN A 93 8.44 -5.14 -0.34
CA ASN A 93 7.50 -5.62 -1.35
C ASN A 93 6.10 -5.05 -1.08
N THR A 94 5.50 -4.49 -2.12
CA THR A 94 4.18 -3.88 -2.06
C THR A 94 3.13 -4.81 -1.45
N ALA A 95 3.17 -6.10 -1.78
CA ALA A 95 2.21 -7.09 -1.29
C ALA A 95 2.30 -7.36 0.23
N LEU A 96 3.42 -7.05 0.89
CA LEU A 96 3.60 -7.18 2.33
C LEU A 96 3.54 -5.84 3.06
N MET A 97 3.69 -4.73 2.32
CA MET A 97 3.51 -3.40 2.88
C MET A 97 2.05 -3.08 3.13
N PHE A 98 1.20 -3.22 2.11
CA PHE A 98 -0.24 -2.98 2.21
C PHE A 98 -1.03 -3.97 1.35
N ASN A 99 -2.35 -3.98 1.48
CA ASN A 99 -3.19 -4.86 0.66
C ASN A 99 -3.33 -4.29 -0.77
N PRO A 100 -2.74 -4.92 -1.80
CA PRO A 100 -2.70 -4.39 -3.16
C PRO A 100 -4.06 -4.36 -3.86
N ILE A 101 -5.10 -4.94 -3.24
CA ILE A 101 -6.47 -4.90 -3.74
C ILE A 101 -6.99 -3.47 -3.95
N TYR A 102 -6.45 -2.50 -3.18
CA TYR A 102 -6.83 -1.09 -3.28
C TYR A 102 -6.24 -0.38 -4.50
N ALA A 103 -5.23 -0.95 -5.17
CA ALA A 103 -4.46 -0.26 -6.20
C ALA A 103 -5.32 0.23 -7.38
N ARG A 104 -6.49 -0.38 -7.63
CA ARG A 104 -7.42 0.09 -8.67
C ARG A 104 -8.24 1.30 -8.23
N THR A 105 -8.64 1.34 -6.98
CA THR A 105 -9.64 2.31 -6.49
C THR A 105 -9.04 3.47 -5.69
N VAL A 106 -7.87 3.30 -5.10
CA VAL A 106 -7.19 4.32 -4.29
C VAL A 106 -5.91 4.77 -4.99
N PRO A 107 -5.89 5.99 -5.55
CA PRO A 107 -4.68 6.53 -6.17
C PRO A 107 -3.58 6.81 -5.14
N TYR A 108 -2.32 6.73 -5.59
CA TYR A 108 -1.15 7.00 -4.76
C TYR A 108 -1.06 8.44 -4.28
N SER A 109 -1.31 9.41 -5.17
CA SER A 109 -1.31 10.84 -4.87
C SER A 109 -2.52 11.50 -5.53
N THR A 110 -3.45 11.99 -4.73
CA THR A 110 -4.75 12.46 -5.22
C THR A 110 -5.37 13.50 -4.29
N PHE A 111 -6.33 14.27 -4.79
CA PHE A 111 -7.15 15.11 -3.92
C PHE A 111 -8.15 14.27 -3.15
N GLY A 112 -8.41 14.69 -1.92
CA GLY A 112 -9.41 14.05 -1.08
C GLY A 112 -9.65 14.75 0.23
N ALA A 113 -10.65 14.23 0.93
CA ALA A 113 -10.98 14.63 2.29
C ALA A 113 -11.47 13.43 3.08
N GLY A 114 -11.27 13.45 4.38
CA GLY A 114 -11.67 12.35 5.23
C GLY A 114 -11.88 12.76 6.68
N PHE A 115 -12.45 11.80 7.40
CA PHE A 115 -12.72 11.87 8.83
C PHE A 115 -12.19 10.60 9.49
N ALA A 116 -11.66 10.73 10.70
CA ALA A 116 -11.35 9.58 11.55
C ALA A 116 -11.88 9.80 12.97
N TYR A 117 -12.42 8.72 13.54
CA TYR A 117 -12.71 8.61 14.95
C TYR A 117 -11.65 7.74 15.60
N LEU A 118 -11.05 8.24 16.68
CA LEU A 118 -9.89 7.66 17.33
C LEU A 118 -10.27 7.03 18.67
N GLU A 119 -9.67 5.89 18.94
CA GLU A 119 -9.63 5.26 20.25
C GLU A 119 -8.16 5.01 20.61
N ASN A 120 -7.73 5.48 21.78
CA ASN A 120 -6.32 5.41 22.20
C ASN A 120 -5.33 5.97 21.15
N MET A 121 -5.70 7.06 20.48
CA MET A 121 -4.94 7.70 19.40
C MET A 121 -4.78 6.85 18.11
N GLU A 122 -5.51 5.74 17.99
CA GLU A 122 -5.56 4.91 16.79
C GLU A 122 -6.93 5.03 16.10
N PRO A 123 -7.01 5.03 14.77
CA PRO A 123 -8.27 5.09 14.07
C PRO A 123 -9.12 3.84 14.34
N LEU A 124 -10.20 4.00 15.12
CA LEU A 124 -11.25 2.98 15.26
C LEU A 124 -12.13 2.93 14.01
N PHE A 125 -12.51 4.11 13.51
CA PHE A 125 -13.26 4.26 12.28
C PHE A 125 -12.63 5.37 11.43
N ALA A 126 -12.53 5.13 10.13
CA ALA A 126 -12.12 6.16 9.17
C ALA A 126 -12.99 6.08 7.91
N ALA A 127 -13.29 7.25 7.33
CA ALA A 127 -13.96 7.36 6.04
C ALA A 127 -13.34 8.50 5.25
N ALA A 128 -13.23 8.33 3.93
CA ALA A 128 -12.67 9.32 3.03
C ALA A 128 -13.33 9.29 1.66
N VAL A 129 -13.23 10.42 0.98
CA VAL A 129 -13.55 10.55 -0.45
C VAL A 129 -12.28 11.03 -1.15
N PHE A 130 -11.88 10.32 -2.21
CA PHE A 130 -10.74 10.64 -3.05
C PHE A 130 -11.18 10.90 -4.49
N ASP A 131 -10.48 11.79 -5.17
CA ASP A 131 -10.50 11.87 -6.63
C ASP A 131 -9.90 10.58 -7.20
N THR A 132 -10.47 10.03 -8.28
CA THR A 132 -9.98 8.81 -8.91
C THR A 132 -8.71 9.02 -9.73
N ASN A 133 -8.33 10.28 -9.99
CA ASN A 133 -7.12 10.61 -10.74
C ASN A 133 -5.86 10.51 -9.88
N ASN A 134 -4.87 9.77 -10.39
CA ASN A 134 -3.56 9.68 -9.77
C ASN A 134 -2.64 10.77 -10.36
N THR A 135 -2.30 11.77 -9.56
CA THR A 135 -1.58 12.97 -10.01
C THR A 135 -0.27 13.22 -9.25
N PRO A 136 0.64 12.22 -9.10
CA PRO A 136 1.80 12.35 -8.23
C PRO A 136 2.82 13.39 -8.70
N THR A 137 2.89 13.67 -10.01
CA THR A 137 3.92 14.52 -10.63
C THR A 137 3.40 15.87 -11.14
N VAL A 138 2.09 16.10 -11.02
CA VAL A 138 1.41 17.35 -11.43
C VAL A 138 0.53 17.87 -10.31
N SER A 139 -0.01 19.09 -10.45
CA SER A 139 -0.89 19.68 -9.43
C SER A 139 -2.18 18.88 -9.23
N GLY A 140 -2.79 18.40 -10.32
CA GLY A 140 -4.07 17.68 -10.34
C GLY A 140 -5.32 18.57 -10.38
N PHE A 141 -5.17 19.90 -10.40
CA PHE A 141 -6.33 20.79 -10.47
C PHE A 141 -7.06 20.72 -11.81
N ASP A 142 -6.33 20.43 -12.90
CA ASP A 142 -6.93 20.38 -14.25
C ASP A 142 -7.87 19.17 -14.44
N THR A 143 -7.73 18.15 -13.60
CA THR A 143 -8.51 16.88 -13.67
C THR A 143 -9.30 16.63 -12.37
N PHE A 144 -9.53 17.67 -11.59
CA PHE A 144 -10.16 17.58 -10.28
C PHE A 144 -11.57 16.96 -10.34
N PHE A 145 -11.69 15.71 -9.89
CA PHE A 145 -12.90 14.87 -9.89
C PHE A 145 -13.59 14.69 -11.26
N ASP A 146 -12.88 14.89 -12.37
CA ASP A 146 -13.46 14.76 -13.72
C ASP A 146 -13.75 13.30 -14.12
N ASN A 147 -13.01 12.32 -13.52
CA ASN A 147 -13.25 10.89 -13.72
C ASN A 147 -14.05 10.25 -12.57
N GLY A 148 -14.64 11.02 -11.66
CA GLY A 148 -15.43 10.53 -10.55
C GLY A 148 -14.69 10.50 -9.21
N ALA A 149 -15.26 9.77 -8.25
CA ALA A 149 -14.77 9.73 -6.87
C ALA A 149 -14.68 8.29 -6.34
N THR A 150 -13.73 8.06 -5.44
CA THR A 150 -13.64 6.84 -4.63
C THR A 150 -14.06 7.14 -3.20
N VAL A 151 -14.98 6.35 -2.67
CA VAL A 151 -15.31 6.34 -1.24
C VAL A 151 -14.53 5.21 -0.59
N PHE A 152 -13.87 5.50 0.52
CA PHE A 152 -13.17 4.55 1.39
C PHE A 152 -13.83 4.54 2.77
N ALA A 153 -13.95 3.36 3.38
CA ALA A 153 -14.34 3.22 4.78
C ALA A 153 -13.56 2.09 5.45
N GLN A 154 -13.24 2.28 6.72
CA GLN A 154 -12.50 1.32 7.54
C GLN A 154 -13.05 1.29 8.97
N LEU A 155 -13.16 0.09 9.52
CA LEU A 155 -13.36 -0.16 10.95
C LEU A 155 -12.18 -1.02 11.45
N ASN A 156 -11.49 -0.57 12.50
CA ASN A 156 -10.33 -1.26 13.07
C ASN A 156 -10.53 -1.45 14.57
N LEU A 157 -10.78 -2.68 14.99
CA LEU A 157 -11.09 -3.03 16.38
C LEU A 157 -9.81 -3.48 17.09
N GLN A 158 -9.51 -2.85 18.20
CA GLN A 158 -8.50 -3.36 19.14
C GLN A 158 -9.03 -4.64 19.78
N THR A 159 -8.22 -5.69 19.79
CA THR A 159 -8.55 -7.00 20.35
C THR A 159 -7.49 -7.44 21.35
N SER A 160 -7.86 -8.39 22.20
CA SER A 160 -6.91 -8.97 23.15
C SER A 160 -7.15 -10.47 23.21
N PHE A 161 -6.24 -11.26 22.64
CA PHE A 161 -6.26 -12.72 22.76
C PHE A 161 -5.14 -13.16 23.72
N PHE A 162 -5.48 -14.02 24.67
CA PHE A 162 -4.56 -14.52 25.70
C PHE A 162 -3.91 -13.39 26.53
N GLY A 163 -4.60 -12.26 26.69
CA GLY A 163 -4.07 -11.08 27.40
C GLY A 163 -3.04 -10.26 26.61
N LEU A 164 -2.82 -10.56 25.34
CA LEU A 164 -1.89 -9.85 24.45
C LEU A 164 -2.65 -9.02 23.41
N PRO A 165 -2.14 -7.81 23.07
CA PRO A 165 -2.83 -6.89 22.18
C PRO A 165 -2.81 -7.37 20.72
N GLY A 166 -3.84 -7.02 19.99
CA GLY A 166 -3.98 -7.25 18.55
C GLY A 166 -5.05 -6.36 17.95
N HIS A 167 -5.22 -6.43 16.63
CA HIS A 167 -6.23 -5.68 15.89
C HIS A 167 -6.93 -6.57 14.88
N GLN A 168 -8.18 -6.23 14.60
CA GLN A 168 -8.95 -6.79 13.48
C GLN A 168 -9.62 -5.64 12.75
N GLY A 169 -9.35 -5.53 11.46
CA GLY A 169 -9.87 -4.48 10.62
C GLY A 169 -10.65 -5.01 9.43
N VAL A 170 -11.74 -4.32 9.11
CA VAL A 170 -12.48 -4.49 7.85
C VAL A 170 -12.49 -3.14 7.16
N SER A 171 -12.21 -3.14 5.87
CA SER A 171 -12.20 -1.91 5.07
C SER A 171 -12.63 -2.20 3.64
N GLY A 172 -13.05 -1.17 2.94
CA GLY A 172 -13.47 -1.30 1.56
C GLY A 172 -13.53 0.02 0.83
N THR A 173 -13.59 -0.08 -0.49
CA THR A 173 -13.74 1.05 -1.37
C THR A 173 -14.80 0.79 -2.43
N TYR A 174 -15.41 1.87 -2.87
CA TYR A 174 -16.18 1.92 -4.10
C TYR A 174 -15.76 3.16 -4.88
N SER A 175 -15.42 2.98 -6.14
CA SER A 175 -15.07 4.05 -7.06
C SER A 175 -16.12 4.16 -8.16
N SER A 176 -16.53 5.38 -8.47
CA SER A 176 -17.39 5.68 -9.63
C SER A 176 -16.62 5.97 -10.92
N GLY A 177 -15.30 5.93 -10.87
CA GLY A 177 -14.44 6.22 -12.01
C GLY A 177 -14.64 5.29 -13.20
N THR A 178 -14.17 5.74 -14.35
CA THR A 178 -14.13 4.95 -15.57
C THR A 178 -12.73 4.40 -15.77
N TYR A 179 -12.62 3.09 -16.00
CA TYR A 179 -11.36 2.36 -16.06
C TYR A 179 -11.22 1.60 -17.38
N PRO A 180 -9.98 1.38 -17.86
CA PRO A 180 -9.76 0.51 -19.01
C PRO A 180 -10.30 -0.90 -18.76
N ASP A 181 -11.01 -1.44 -19.74
CA ASP A 181 -11.39 -2.84 -19.78
C ASP A 181 -10.15 -3.73 -19.91
N ILE A 182 -10.02 -4.71 -19.05
CA ILE A 182 -8.93 -5.71 -19.09
C ILE A 182 -9.36 -7.03 -19.77
N SER A 183 -10.53 -7.05 -20.44
CA SER A 183 -11.06 -8.17 -21.22
C SER A 183 -11.52 -7.71 -22.61
N PRO A 184 -10.67 -7.01 -23.39
CA PRO A 184 -11.08 -6.56 -24.73
C PRO A 184 -11.35 -7.76 -25.64
N THR A 185 -12.32 -7.59 -26.53
CA THR A 185 -12.62 -8.57 -27.56
C THR A 185 -11.82 -8.25 -28.81
N ALA A 186 -11.12 -9.25 -29.36
CA ALA A 186 -10.41 -9.13 -30.63
C ALA A 186 -11.07 -10.01 -31.69
N TYR A 187 -11.33 -9.46 -32.88
CA TYR A 187 -11.80 -10.20 -34.02
C TYR A 187 -11.11 -9.74 -35.31
N PHE A 188 -11.09 -10.60 -36.33
CA PHE A 188 -10.54 -10.26 -37.61
C PHE A 188 -11.66 -9.75 -38.55
N ASP A 189 -11.53 -8.51 -39.01
CA ASP A 189 -12.39 -7.93 -40.03
C ASP A 189 -11.66 -8.01 -41.38
N PRO A 190 -12.26 -8.58 -42.41
CA PRO A 190 -11.61 -8.73 -43.73
C PRO A 190 -11.19 -7.42 -44.39
N GLY A 191 -11.84 -6.29 -44.04
CA GLY A 191 -11.54 -4.96 -44.57
C GLY A 191 -10.59 -4.12 -43.74
N GLN A 192 -10.52 -4.39 -42.43
CA GLN A 192 -9.76 -3.60 -41.46
C GLN A 192 -8.62 -4.37 -40.81
N GLY A 193 -8.56 -5.70 -40.96
CA GLY A 193 -7.60 -6.56 -40.27
C GLY A 193 -8.02 -6.91 -38.85
N LEU A 194 -7.07 -6.99 -37.93
CA LEU A 194 -7.35 -7.27 -36.52
C LEU A 194 -7.98 -6.04 -35.86
N VAL A 195 -9.22 -6.20 -35.43
CA VAL A 195 -9.97 -5.16 -34.63
C VAL A 195 -10.02 -5.55 -33.18
N ILE A 196 -9.61 -4.64 -32.32
CA ILE A 196 -9.69 -4.80 -30.85
C ILE A 196 -10.77 -3.84 -30.35
N VAL A 197 -11.80 -4.39 -29.75
CA VAL A 197 -12.88 -3.62 -29.11
C VAL A 197 -12.72 -3.70 -27.60
N SER A 198 -12.54 -2.55 -26.99
CA SER A 198 -12.47 -2.39 -25.53
C SER A 198 -13.55 -1.40 -25.09
N THR A 199 -14.40 -1.82 -24.17
CA THR A 199 -15.45 -0.97 -23.62
C THR A 199 -15.04 -0.59 -22.19
N PRO A 200 -14.74 0.68 -21.94
CA PRO A 200 -14.38 1.12 -20.58
C PRO A 200 -15.40 0.67 -19.55
N GLN A 201 -14.90 0.21 -18.41
CA GLN A 201 -15.71 -0.24 -17.27
C GLN A 201 -15.98 0.94 -16.35
N SER A 202 -17.23 1.12 -15.94
CA SER A 202 -17.62 2.14 -14.97
C SER A 202 -17.71 1.51 -13.58
N GLY A 203 -17.02 2.14 -12.65
CA GLY A 203 -16.96 1.67 -11.27
C GLY A 203 -15.96 0.56 -11.03
N SER A 204 -15.53 0.45 -9.78
CA SER A 204 -14.73 -0.65 -9.24
C SER A 204 -14.89 -0.68 -7.73
N TRP A 205 -14.73 -1.86 -7.13
CA TRP A 205 -14.86 -2.01 -5.68
C TRP A 205 -13.85 -3.04 -5.15
N CYS A 206 -13.52 -2.90 -3.88
CA CYS A 206 -12.80 -3.93 -3.15
C CYS A 206 -13.23 -3.97 -1.68
N LEU A 207 -13.01 -5.13 -1.05
CA LEU A 207 -13.15 -5.36 0.38
C LEU A 207 -11.88 -6.03 0.91
N ALA A 208 -11.45 -5.64 2.08
CA ALA A 208 -10.28 -6.20 2.74
C ALA A 208 -10.55 -6.48 4.23
N TYR A 209 -9.86 -7.47 4.73
CA TYR A 209 -9.77 -7.80 6.13
C TYR A 209 -8.29 -7.86 6.52
N ASN A 210 -7.96 -7.24 7.64
CA ASN A 210 -6.62 -7.30 8.23
C ASN A 210 -6.70 -7.78 9.67
N PHE A 211 -5.70 -8.53 10.05
CA PHE A 211 -5.55 -9.09 11.39
C PHE A 211 -4.11 -8.98 11.83
N ASP A 212 -3.88 -8.57 13.04
CA ASP A 212 -2.61 -8.72 13.72
C ASP A 212 -2.80 -9.14 15.18
N GLN A 213 -1.85 -9.89 15.72
CA GLN A 213 -1.87 -10.37 17.08
C GLN A 213 -0.47 -10.50 17.63
N ALA A 214 -0.18 -9.78 18.69
CA ALA A 214 1.05 -9.99 19.43
C ALA A 214 1.08 -11.40 20.04
N VAL A 215 2.21 -12.08 19.87
CA VAL A 215 2.47 -13.42 20.45
C VAL A 215 3.43 -13.28 21.64
N TYR A 216 4.17 -12.19 21.65
CA TYR A 216 5.08 -11.83 22.73
C TYR A 216 5.06 -10.32 22.96
N VAL A 217 5.01 -9.93 24.22
CA VAL A 217 5.21 -8.55 24.67
C VAL A 217 6.25 -8.57 25.80
N SER A 218 7.25 -7.71 25.72
CA SER A 218 8.29 -7.61 26.75
C SER A 218 7.71 -7.11 28.07
N GLN A 219 8.09 -7.74 29.17
CA GLN A 219 7.66 -7.30 30.52
C GLN A 219 8.30 -5.97 30.92
N ASP A 220 9.53 -5.71 30.47
CA ASP A 220 10.28 -4.49 30.80
C ASP A 220 9.86 -3.28 29.94
N ASP A 221 9.34 -3.54 28.75
CA ASP A 221 8.96 -2.51 27.77
C ASP A 221 7.78 -3.01 26.91
N PRO A 222 6.54 -2.63 27.23
CA PRO A 222 5.35 -3.07 26.48
C PRO A 222 5.31 -2.63 25.01
N GLN A 223 6.13 -1.65 24.61
CA GLN A 223 6.25 -1.28 23.19
C GLN A 223 7.05 -2.30 22.39
N ARG A 224 7.90 -3.09 23.06
CA ARG A 224 8.61 -4.19 22.43
C ARG A 224 7.73 -5.43 22.36
N LYS A 225 7.29 -5.72 21.16
CA LYS A 225 6.42 -6.87 20.86
C LYS A 225 6.79 -7.47 19.52
N TRP A 226 6.46 -8.73 19.33
CA TRP A 226 6.41 -9.36 18.03
C TRP A 226 5.19 -10.26 17.93
N GLY A 227 4.72 -10.54 16.74
CA GLY A 227 3.49 -11.27 16.54
C GLY A 227 3.25 -11.66 15.10
N ILE A 228 2.08 -12.19 14.85
CA ILE A 228 1.60 -12.64 13.56
C ILE A 228 0.67 -11.58 12.94
N PHE A 229 0.65 -11.53 11.62
CA PHE A 229 -0.29 -10.70 10.86
C PHE A 229 -0.83 -11.46 9.65
N SER A 230 -1.98 -11.03 9.15
CA SER A 230 -2.56 -11.48 7.89
C SER A 230 -3.36 -10.35 7.25
N ASN A 231 -3.33 -10.27 5.92
CA ASN A 231 -4.21 -9.42 5.13
C ASN A 231 -4.90 -10.27 4.06
N LEU A 232 -6.20 -10.09 3.93
CA LEU A 232 -7.01 -10.73 2.91
C LEU A 232 -7.74 -9.65 2.13
N GLY A 233 -8.03 -9.91 0.86
CA GLY A 233 -8.77 -8.96 0.04
C GLY A 233 -9.47 -9.62 -1.14
N ILE A 234 -10.57 -9.02 -1.56
CA ILE A 234 -11.31 -9.37 -2.76
C ILE A 234 -11.70 -8.10 -3.52
N ALA A 235 -11.75 -8.17 -4.83
CA ALA A 235 -12.19 -7.09 -5.70
C ALA A 235 -13.02 -7.63 -6.87
N ASP A 236 -13.57 -6.72 -7.66
CA ASP A 236 -14.14 -7.09 -8.95
C ASP A 236 -13.09 -7.72 -9.88
N ASN A 237 -13.56 -8.50 -10.87
CA ASN A 237 -12.68 -9.15 -11.85
C ASN A 237 -12.27 -8.22 -13.01
N ASN A 238 -13.03 -7.16 -13.23
CA ASN A 238 -12.85 -6.19 -14.30
C ASN A 238 -13.51 -4.88 -13.86
N PRO A 239 -12.76 -3.80 -13.69
CA PRO A 239 -11.42 -3.51 -14.23
C PRO A 239 -10.24 -3.85 -13.31
N SER A 240 -10.45 -4.56 -12.20
CA SER A 240 -9.33 -4.86 -11.30
C SER A 240 -8.43 -5.99 -11.84
N PRO A 241 -7.09 -5.78 -11.94
CA PRO A 241 -6.16 -6.81 -12.35
C PRO A 241 -5.93 -7.88 -11.27
N ILE A 242 -6.31 -7.57 -10.02
CA ILE A 242 -6.22 -8.46 -8.85
C ILE A 242 -7.62 -8.65 -8.32
N ASN A 243 -8.13 -9.89 -8.34
CA ASN A 243 -9.46 -10.19 -7.87
C ASN A 243 -9.49 -10.75 -6.44
N TRP A 244 -8.38 -11.27 -5.92
CA TRP A 244 -8.21 -11.63 -4.53
C TRP A 244 -6.74 -11.56 -4.10
N PHE A 245 -6.53 -11.44 -2.82
CA PHE A 245 -5.21 -11.30 -2.21
C PHE A 245 -5.18 -11.95 -0.84
N ALA A 246 -4.05 -12.57 -0.51
CA ALA A 246 -3.76 -13.04 0.83
C ALA A 246 -2.28 -12.81 1.17
N SER A 247 -2.01 -12.33 2.38
CA SER A 247 -0.68 -12.37 2.95
C SER A 247 -0.73 -12.73 4.42
N ALA A 248 0.35 -13.34 4.91
CA ALA A 248 0.53 -13.65 6.32
C ALA A 248 2.01 -13.65 6.67
N GLY A 249 2.32 -13.39 7.93
CA GLY A 249 3.70 -13.38 8.37
C GLY A 249 3.88 -13.18 9.86
N ILE A 250 5.13 -13.02 10.22
CA ILE A 250 5.59 -12.70 11.58
C ILE A 250 6.45 -11.44 11.48
N SER A 251 6.22 -10.47 12.34
CA SER A 251 7.04 -9.27 12.43
C SER A 251 7.09 -8.73 13.86
N GLY A 252 7.99 -7.81 14.10
CA GLY A 252 8.07 -7.15 15.39
C GLY A 252 9.46 -6.72 15.79
N ASN A 253 9.62 -6.40 17.06
CA ASN A 253 10.93 -6.09 17.62
C ASN A 253 11.78 -7.35 17.76
N SER A 254 13.08 -7.18 17.58
CA SER A 254 14.05 -8.27 17.70
C SER A 254 13.90 -9.01 19.04
N PRO A 255 13.88 -10.35 19.03
CA PRO A 255 13.85 -11.14 20.25
C PRO A 255 15.20 -11.10 21.00
N PHE A 256 16.27 -10.62 20.37
CA PHE A 256 17.61 -10.58 20.96
C PHE A 256 17.73 -9.43 21.96
N SER A 257 18.15 -9.76 23.18
CA SER A 257 18.26 -8.79 24.28
C SER A 257 19.31 -7.70 24.04
N VAL A 258 20.33 -7.99 23.24
CA VAL A 258 21.40 -7.03 22.87
C VAL A 258 21.01 -6.12 21.69
N ARG A 259 19.91 -6.43 20.99
CA ARG A 259 19.44 -5.73 19.80
C ARG A 259 17.97 -5.29 19.93
N LYS A 260 17.66 -4.65 21.06
CA LYS A 260 16.28 -4.33 21.47
C LYS A 260 15.57 -3.33 20.54
N ALA A 261 16.32 -2.46 19.89
CA ALA A 261 15.80 -1.44 18.99
C ALA A 261 15.60 -1.94 17.53
N ASP A 262 16.14 -3.12 17.21
CA ASP A 262 16.00 -3.70 15.88
C ASP A 262 14.59 -4.26 15.69
N THR A 263 14.18 -4.35 14.42
CA THR A 263 12.94 -5.01 14.02
C THR A 263 13.20 -6.03 12.92
N PHE A 264 12.30 -6.99 12.77
CA PHE A 264 12.39 -8.03 11.76
C PHE A 264 11.01 -8.34 11.19
N GLY A 265 10.98 -8.98 10.03
CA GLY A 265 9.78 -9.55 9.46
C GLY A 265 10.10 -10.69 8.50
N VAL A 266 9.20 -11.66 8.48
CA VAL A 266 9.11 -12.71 7.47
C VAL A 266 7.66 -12.78 7.05
N GLY A 267 7.39 -12.63 5.74
CA GLY A 267 6.04 -12.65 5.21
C GLY A 267 5.96 -13.47 3.93
N TYR A 268 4.82 -14.10 3.74
CA TYR A 268 4.40 -14.74 2.49
C TYR A 268 3.19 -14.00 1.94
N PHE A 269 3.14 -13.85 0.62
CA PHE A 269 1.99 -13.29 -0.07
C PHE A 269 1.56 -14.14 -1.26
N TYR A 270 0.28 -14.02 -1.62
CA TYR A 270 -0.32 -14.61 -2.80
C TYR A 270 -1.29 -13.64 -3.44
N VAL A 271 -1.09 -13.37 -4.73
CA VAL A 271 -1.87 -12.44 -5.54
C VAL A 271 -2.68 -13.23 -6.57
N GLY A 272 -3.99 -13.22 -6.44
CA GLY A 272 -4.91 -13.77 -7.42
C GLY A 272 -5.09 -12.79 -8.57
N VAL A 273 -4.44 -13.09 -9.70
CA VAL A 273 -4.58 -12.32 -10.94
C VAL A 273 -5.95 -12.62 -11.55
N SER A 274 -6.68 -11.58 -11.95
CA SER A 274 -8.02 -11.72 -12.50
C SER A 274 -8.05 -12.56 -13.79
N ASP A 275 -9.09 -13.39 -13.96
CA ASP A 275 -9.23 -14.25 -15.13
C ASP A 275 -9.35 -13.49 -16.46
N PRO A 276 -10.05 -12.33 -16.53
CA PRO A 276 -10.01 -11.48 -17.70
C PRO A 276 -8.60 -11.09 -18.13
N LEU A 277 -7.74 -10.71 -17.19
CA LEU A 277 -6.36 -10.35 -17.50
C LEU A 277 -5.54 -11.57 -17.96
N LYS A 278 -5.67 -12.73 -17.32
CA LYS A 278 -5.01 -13.98 -17.76
C LYS A 278 -5.46 -14.42 -19.17
N SER A 279 -6.69 -14.13 -19.53
CA SER A 279 -7.28 -14.52 -20.81
C SER A 279 -6.99 -13.55 -21.95
N LEU A 280 -6.38 -12.38 -21.65
CA LEU A 280 -6.15 -11.31 -22.63
C LEU A 280 -5.29 -11.75 -23.82
N ALA A 281 -4.20 -12.49 -23.57
CA ALA A 281 -3.29 -12.96 -24.60
C ALA A 281 -2.59 -14.27 -24.18
N PRO A 282 -3.33 -15.37 -23.96
CA PRO A 282 -2.79 -16.57 -23.30
C PRO A 282 -1.65 -17.25 -24.09
N ASN A 283 -1.60 -17.12 -25.39
CA ASN A 283 -0.55 -17.70 -26.23
C ASN A 283 0.68 -16.79 -26.37
N LEU A 284 0.51 -15.47 -26.25
CA LEU A 284 1.59 -14.48 -26.39
C LEU A 284 2.22 -14.13 -25.05
N LEU A 285 1.38 -13.92 -24.06
CA LEU A 285 1.76 -13.54 -22.70
C LEU A 285 0.96 -14.38 -21.70
N PRO A 286 1.32 -15.64 -21.48
CA PRO A 286 0.67 -16.45 -20.45
C PRO A 286 0.94 -15.88 -19.07
N LEU A 287 -0.15 -15.70 -18.30
CA LEU A 287 -0.13 -15.12 -16.96
C LEU A 287 -0.65 -16.13 -15.94
N GLN A 288 -0.06 -16.10 -14.76
CA GLN A 288 -0.46 -16.90 -13.61
C GLN A 288 -0.68 -16.02 -12.38
N ASN A 289 -1.07 -16.62 -11.26
CA ASN A 289 -1.07 -15.94 -9.99
C ASN A 289 0.36 -15.76 -9.50
N GLU A 290 0.59 -14.65 -8.78
CA GLU A 290 1.91 -14.35 -8.23
C GLU A 290 1.99 -14.72 -6.76
N ASN A 291 3.13 -15.16 -6.31
CA ASN A 291 3.38 -15.37 -4.91
C ASN A 291 4.86 -15.11 -4.55
N GLY A 292 5.13 -14.93 -3.27
CA GLY A 292 6.50 -14.72 -2.83
C GLY A 292 6.67 -14.68 -1.32
N VAL A 293 7.92 -14.70 -0.92
CA VAL A 293 8.37 -14.56 0.45
C VAL A 293 9.33 -13.39 0.54
N GLU A 294 9.20 -12.60 1.59
CA GLU A 294 10.17 -11.57 1.95
C GLU A 294 10.65 -11.76 3.38
N LEU A 295 11.93 -11.54 3.58
CA LEU A 295 12.58 -11.49 4.89
C LEU A 295 13.38 -10.21 5.01
N TYR A 296 13.13 -9.42 6.04
CA TYR A 296 13.94 -8.26 6.37
C TYR A 296 14.43 -8.28 7.82
N TYR A 297 15.55 -7.60 8.06
CA TYR A 297 16.04 -7.31 9.40
C TYR A 297 16.52 -5.86 9.47
N ASN A 298 15.78 -5.02 10.19
CA ASN A 298 16.10 -3.60 10.34
C ASN A 298 17.02 -3.39 11.53
N VAL A 299 18.26 -3.05 11.24
CA VAL A 299 19.30 -2.76 12.24
C VAL A 299 19.24 -1.30 12.64
N GLN A 300 18.93 -1.01 13.89
CA GLN A 300 19.14 0.33 14.46
C GLN A 300 20.63 0.52 14.74
N ALA A 301 21.35 1.06 13.74
CA ALA A 301 22.81 1.23 13.83
C ALA A 301 23.18 2.37 14.79
N THR A 302 22.43 3.47 14.75
CA THR A 302 22.52 4.60 15.67
C THR A 302 21.10 5.12 15.95
N PRO A 303 20.85 6.01 16.93
CA PRO A 303 19.54 6.59 17.17
C PRO A 303 18.91 7.30 15.94
N TRP A 304 19.72 7.70 15.00
CA TRP A 304 19.31 8.45 13.81
C TRP A 304 19.54 7.69 12.48
N CYS A 305 20.11 6.45 12.53
CA CYS A 305 20.41 5.67 11.32
C CYS A 305 19.94 4.24 11.47
N GLN A 306 19.17 3.79 10.48
CA GLN A 306 18.72 2.41 10.34
C GLN A 306 19.22 1.83 9.01
N ILE A 307 19.62 0.55 9.03
CA ILE A 307 20.05 -0.19 7.85
C ILE A 307 19.23 -1.48 7.77
N THR A 308 18.59 -1.72 6.65
CA THR A 308 17.68 -2.86 6.45
C THR A 308 18.15 -3.69 5.27
N PRO A 309 18.90 -4.79 5.46
CA PRO A 309 18.99 -5.86 4.48
C PRO A 309 17.63 -6.54 4.31
N ASP A 310 17.36 -6.92 3.06
CA ASP A 310 16.11 -7.51 2.60
C ASP A 310 16.39 -8.63 1.60
N LEU A 311 15.65 -9.72 1.69
CA LEU A 311 15.74 -10.85 0.80
C LEU A 311 14.34 -11.26 0.35
N GLN A 312 14.11 -11.34 -0.96
CA GLN A 312 12.85 -11.75 -1.54
C GLN A 312 13.03 -12.92 -2.50
N VAL A 313 12.10 -13.87 -2.46
CA VAL A 313 11.93 -14.92 -3.47
C VAL A 313 10.52 -14.74 -4.04
N ILE A 314 10.43 -14.55 -5.35
CA ILE A 314 9.16 -14.26 -6.03
C ILE A 314 8.97 -15.23 -7.18
N ASP A 315 7.80 -15.87 -7.20
CA ASP A 315 7.27 -16.59 -8.35
C ASP A 315 6.33 -15.64 -9.09
N PRO A 316 6.77 -15.08 -10.24
CA PRO A 316 6.13 -13.91 -10.83
C PRO A 316 4.83 -14.26 -11.57
N PHE A 317 3.99 -13.25 -11.81
CA PHE A 317 2.73 -13.44 -12.55
C PHE A 317 2.93 -13.78 -14.04
N ARG A 318 4.11 -13.54 -14.62
CA ARG A 318 4.48 -13.98 -15.97
C ARG A 318 4.90 -15.44 -15.94
N GLU A 319 4.05 -16.35 -16.42
CA GLU A 319 4.27 -17.80 -16.36
C GLU A 319 5.59 -18.28 -17.01
N ARG A 320 6.10 -17.54 -18.00
CA ARG A 320 7.37 -17.88 -18.69
C ARG A 320 8.62 -17.29 -18.00
N ALA A 321 8.45 -16.51 -16.95
CA ALA A 321 9.57 -15.98 -16.22
C ALA A 321 9.92 -16.94 -15.06
N ASP A 322 11.21 -17.17 -14.87
CA ASP A 322 11.69 -17.96 -13.73
C ASP A 322 11.49 -17.24 -12.42
N SER A 323 11.38 -17.99 -11.33
CA SER A 323 11.37 -17.43 -9.98
C SER A 323 12.62 -16.58 -9.74
N SER A 324 12.44 -15.41 -9.13
CA SER A 324 13.48 -14.42 -8.92
C SER A 324 13.92 -14.38 -7.47
N LEU A 325 15.25 -14.35 -7.24
CA LEU A 325 15.86 -14.06 -5.95
C LEU A 325 16.37 -12.61 -5.97
N LEU A 326 15.88 -11.79 -5.05
CA LEU A 326 16.28 -10.39 -4.93
C LEU A 326 16.92 -10.14 -3.59
N PHE A 327 17.98 -9.34 -3.61
CA PHE A 327 18.61 -8.81 -2.41
C PHE A 327 18.48 -7.27 -2.42
N GLY A 328 17.90 -6.73 -1.35
CA GLY A 328 17.73 -5.30 -1.12
C GLY A 328 18.57 -4.80 0.05
N LEU A 329 18.97 -3.55 -0.01
CA LEU A 329 19.57 -2.84 1.12
C LEU A 329 18.99 -1.43 1.17
N ARG A 330 18.39 -1.09 2.31
CA ARG A 330 17.84 0.25 2.56
C ARG A 330 18.55 0.90 3.73
N ALA A 331 18.84 2.20 3.60
CA ALA A 331 19.28 3.05 4.70
C ALA A 331 18.23 4.13 4.95
N LYS A 332 17.89 4.36 6.22
CA LYS A 332 17.03 5.46 6.67
C LYS A 332 17.81 6.33 7.64
N ILE A 333 17.73 7.64 7.43
CA ILE A 333 18.38 8.65 8.26
C ILE A 333 17.31 9.62 8.74
N ASP A 334 17.22 9.80 10.04
CA ASP A 334 16.33 10.76 10.71
C ASP A 334 17.15 11.99 11.15
N PHE A 335 16.69 13.19 10.79
CA PHE A 335 17.36 14.48 11.07
C PHE A 335 16.68 15.26 12.19
#